data_fcaf79b57e845020c008d7f50a22f1d2
#
_entry.id   fcaf79b57e845020c008d7f50a22f1d2
#
_cell.length_a   1.000
_cell.length_b   1.000
_cell.length_c   1.000
_cell.angle_alpha   90.00
_cell.angle_beta   90.00
_cell.angle_gamma   90.00
#
_symmetry.space_group_name_H-M   'P 1'
#
loop_
_entity.id
_entity.type
_entity.pdbx_description
1 polymer ?
#
loop_
_entity_poly.entity_id
_entity_poly.type
_entity_poly.pdbx_seq_one_letter_code
_entity_poly.pdbx_strand_id
1 'polypeptide(L)'
;MKRREFIKKTGQAMALAAASGGVGLLFHNRASTAYQKPGAKTVDFQVPVDPALPKIVLAKNTDHIAALNAALDAIGGIKRFVKPGEKVTIKPNIGWDRTPEQGADTNPILVGEMVRLCLAAGAAEVMVSDIPCHYAPRCFLRSGIKDEAEKAGAKVFLPREEDELQVDIQGQMLTVWPVLRHFIETDRFINMPIVKNHSLSRCTVGMKNLYGILGGNRSQLHQQIDQSIVDLATFIKPTLVVVDATRVMVKGGPTGGSLDDVLIENSVMCATDQVAADARGAEFLGAEGAKVGHIVLAAKSGLGELDYRAAGYKEIIS
;
A
#
# COMPACT_ATOMS: atom_id res chain seq x y z
N MET A 1 -25.33 -51.49 21.99
CA MET A 1 -24.44 -51.77 20.81
C MET A 1 -23.59 -52.97 21.12
N LYS A 2 -23.65 -54.02 20.26
CA LYS A 2 -22.84 -55.23 20.51
C LYS A 2 -21.37 -54.93 20.25
N ARG A 3 -20.47 -55.49 21.08
CA ARG A 3 -19.00 -55.26 21.01
C ARG A 3 -18.39 -55.39 19.60
N ARG A 4 -18.97 -56.29 18.77
CA ARG A 4 -18.57 -56.52 17.37
C ARG A 4 -18.94 -55.37 16.41
N GLU A 5 -20.08 -54.69 16.67
CA GLU A 5 -20.50 -53.50 15.92
C GLU A 5 -19.65 -52.26 16.25
N PHE A 6 -19.30 -52.13 17.53
CA PHE A 6 -18.38 -51.07 17.98
C PHE A 6 -17.04 -51.17 17.33
N ILE A 7 -16.41 -52.36 17.33
CA ILE A 7 -15.11 -52.59 16.68
C ILE A 7 -15.18 -52.30 15.18
N LYS A 8 -16.27 -52.73 14.52
CA LYS A 8 -16.44 -52.49 13.07
C LYS A 8 -16.59 -51.00 12.73
N LYS A 9 -17.37 -50.25 13.51
CA LYS A 9 -17.57 -48.79 13.32
C LYS A 9 -16.29 -48.03 13.65
N THR A 10 -15.55 -48.42 14.68
CA THR A 10 -14.26 -47.76 15.02
C THR A 10 -13.21 -48.02 13.95
N GLY A 11 -13.13 -49.23 13.41
CA GLY A 11 -12.25 -49.54 12.29
C GLY A 11 -12.56 -48.77 11.02
N GLN A 12 -13.86 -48.58 10.71
CA GLN A 12 -14.29 -47.76 9.57
C GLN A 12 -13.98 -46.27 9.78
N ALA A 13 -14.15 -45.73 11.00
CA ALA A 13 -13.81 -44.35 11.33
C ALA A 13 -12.29 -44.09 11.23
N MET A 14 -11.46 -45.02 11.69
CA MET A 14 -10.02 -44.94 11.55
C MET A 14 -9.54 -45.03 10.09
N ALA A 15 -10.17 -45.88 9.27
CA ALA A 15 -9.85 -45.96 7.84
C ALA A 15 -10.23 -44.68 7.10
N LEU A 16 -11.35 -44.06 7.44
CA LEU A 16 -11.78 -42.78 6.90
C LEU A 16 -10.85 -41.63 7.34
N ALA A 17 -10.41 -41.60 8.59
CA ALA A 17 -9.45 -40.61 9.09
C ALA A 17 -8.07 -40.76 8.46
N ALA A 18 -7.61 -42.00 8.22
CA ALA A 18 -6.35 -42.25 7.50
C ALA A 18 -6.44 -41.86 6.02
N ALA A 19 -7.58 -42.14 5.36
CA ALA A 19 -7.81 -41.75 3.98
C ALA A 19 -7.89 -40.22 3.82
N SER A 20 -8.60 -39.53 4.71
CA SER A 20 -8.67 -38.06 4.68
C SER A 20 -7.34 -37.38 5.03
N GLY A 21 -6.56 -37.95 5.96
CA GLY A 21 -5.21 -37.50 6.25
C GLY A 21 -4.23 -37.70 5.10
N GLY A 22 -4.33 -38.84 4.39
CA GLY A 22 -3.53 -39.12 3.21
C GLY A 22 -3.87 -38.21 2.02
N VAL A 23 -5.15 -37.94 1.79
CA VAL A 23 -5.59 -36.96 0.78
C VAL A 23 -5.13 -35.55 1.17
N GLY A 24 -5.26 -35.15 2.44
CA GLY A 24 -4.75 -33.87 2.91
C GLY A 24 -3.25 -33.69 2.68
N LEU A 25 -2.44 -34.72 2.91
CA LEU A 25 -0.98 -34.71 2.64
C LEU A 25 -0.68 -34.62 1.14
N LEU A 26 -1.44 -35.30 0.27
CA LEU A 26 -1.29 -35.22 -1.20
C LEU A 26 -1.63 -33.85 -1.75
N PHE A 27 -2.57 -33.12 -1.12
CA PHE A 27 -2.88 -31.72 -1.48
C PHE A 27 -1.97 -30.71 -0.80
N HIS A 28 -1.42 -31.03 0.39
CA HIS A 28 -0.48 -30.16 1.09
C HIS A 28 0.91 -30.14 0.43
N ASN A 29 1.31 -31.23 -0.22
CA ASN A 29 2.58 -31.35 -0.94
C ASN A 29 2.53 -30.89 -2.41
N ARG A 30 1.46 -30.22 -2.84
CA ARG A 30 1.57 -29.35 -4.01
C ARG A 30 2.29 -28.08 -3.55
N ALA A 31 3.61 -28.19 -3.38
CA ALA A 31 4.47 -27.03 -3.49
C ALA A 31 4.10 -26.35 -4.81
N SER A 32 3.37 -25.23 -4.74
CA SER A 32 3.32 -24.32 -5.86
C SER A 32 4.77 -24.12 -6.27
N THR A 33 5.08 -24.32 -7.54
CA THR A 33 6.38 -23.97 -8.10
C THR A 33 6.53 -22.48 -7.87
N ALA A 34 7.09 -22.12 -6.70
CA ALA A 34 7.38 -20.77 -6.34
C ALA A 34 8.35 -20.24 -7.37
N TYR A 35 7.91 -19.28 -8.18
CA TYR A 35 8.81 -18.55 -9.05
C TYR A 35 9.76 -17.77 -8.16
N GLN A 36 10.93 -18.34 -7.91
CA GLN A 36 12.04 -17.61 -7.32
C GLN A 36 12.70 -16.82 -8.45
N LYS A 37 12.46 -15.53 -8.51
CA LYS A 37 13.34 -14.65 -9.27
C LYS A 37 14.69 -14.67 -8.54
N PRO A 38 15.76 -15.26 -9.11
CA PRO A 38 17.03 -15.35 -8.41
C PRO A 38 17.53 -13.94 -8.07
N GLY A 39 17.74 -13.64 -6.80
CA GLY A 39 18.56 -12.53 -6.35
C GLY A 39 17.91 -11.17 -6.09
N ALA A 40 16.59 -11.00 -6.15
CA ALA A 40 15.98 -9.72 -5.76
C ALA A 40 15.81 -9.63 -4.23
N LYS A 41 16.86 -9.22 -3.53
CA LYS A 41 16.82 -9.01 -2.07
C LYS A 41 15.89 -7.85 -1.66
N THR A 42 15.77 -6.83 -2.49
CA THR A 42 14.90 -5.66 -2.32
C THR A 42 14.55 -5.08 -3.68
N VAL A 43 13.36 -4.50 -3.80
CA VAL A 43 12.95 -3.74 -5.00
C VAL A 43 13.03 -2.26 -4.63
N ASP A 44 14.11 -1.60 -5.05
CA ASP A 44 14.40 -0.21 -4.70
C ASP A 44 14.16 0.68 -5.91
N PHE A 45 13.13 1.52 -5.85
CA PHE A 45 12.77 2.50 -6.88
C PHE A 45 13.16 3.93 -6.49
N GLN A 46 13.89 4.10 -5.38
CA GLN A 46 14.26 5.43 -4.90
C GLN A 46 15.11 6.17 -5.93
N VAL A 47 14.94 7.48 -6.00
CA VAL A 47 15.80 8.36 -6.78
C VAL A 47 16.98 8.84 -5.93
N PRO A 48 18.10 9.25 -6.54
CA PRO A 48 19.23 9.82 -5.81
C PRO A 48 18.79 10.98 -4.90
N VAL A 49 19.35 11.00 -3.69
CA VAL A 49 19.11 12.08 -2.73
C VAL A 49 19.74 13.36 -3.25
N ASP A 50 18.95 14.42 -3.30
CA ASP A 50 19.46 15.78 -3.52
C ASP A 50 19.43 16.51 -2.17
N PRO A 51 20.60 16.85 -1.59
CA PRO A 51 20.68 17.49 -0.28
C PRO A 51 20.14 18.93 -0.26
N ALA A 52 19.98 19.55 -1.43
CA ALA A 52 19.40 20.89 -1.55
C ALA A 52 17.86 20.89 -1.48
N LEU A 53 17.23 19.74 -1.60
CA LEU A 53 15.78 19.60 -1.60
C LEU A 53 15.27 18.97 -0.30
N PRO A 54 14.09 19.39 0.18
CA PRO A 54 13.45 18.73 1.31
C PRO A 54 13.08 17.28 0.96
N LYS A 55 13.12 16.39 1.96
CA LYS A 55 12.65 14.99 1.77
C LYS A 55 11.16 14.86 1.97
N ILE A 56 10.51 15.84 2.58
CA ILE A 56 9.08 15.83 2.89
C ILE A 56 8.52 17.26 2.77
N VAL A 57 7.46 17.39 1.98
CA VAL A 57 6.76 18.67 1.76
C VAL A 57 5.27 18.45 1.94
N LEU A 58 4.65 19.23 2.82
CA LEU A 58 3.20 19.34 2.98
C LEU A 58 2.71 20.61 2.30
N ALA A 59 1.68 20.52 1.47
CA ALA A 59 0.97 21.69 0.95
C ALA A 59 -0.50 21.64 1.33
N LYS A 60 -1.07 22.78 1.69
CA LYS A 60 -2.47 22.95 2.07
C LYS A 60 -3.15 23.95 1.14
N ASN A 61 -4.20 23.50 0.44
CA ASN A 61 -5.01 24.31 -0.44
C ASN A 61 -6.38 23.63 -0.66
N THR A 62 -7.47 24.39 -0.74
CA THR A 62 -8.80 23.88 -1.10
C THR A 62 -8.88 23.35 -2.53
N ASP A 63 -8.05 23.86 -3.44
CA ASP A 63 -7.75 23.22 -4.72
C ASP A 63 -6.69 22.13 -4.47
N HIS A 64 -7.12 20.88 -4.43
CA HIS A 64 -6.28 19.73 -4.16
C HIS A 64 -5.22 19.48 -5.25
N ILE A 65 -5.50 19.88 -6.50
CA ILE A 65 -4.51 19.81 -7.60
C ILE A 65 -3.41 20.85 -7.37
N ALA A 66 -3.78 22.06 -6.96
CA ALA A 66 -2.81 23.09 -6.60
C ALA A 66 -1.95 22.67 -5.41
N ALA A 67 -2.55 22.03 -4.39
CA ALA A 67 -1.79 21.46 -3.26
C ALA A 67 -0.79 20.39 -3.72
N LEU A 68 -1.21 19.45 -4.55
CA LEU A 68 -0.33 18.39 -5.09
C LEU A 68 0.84 19.01 -5.88
N ASN A 69 0.55 19.93 -6.80
CA ASN A 69 1.59 20.56 -7.62
C ASN A 69 2.58 21.37 -6.77
N ALA A 70 2.09 22.14 -5.80
CA ALA A 70 2.95 22.90 -4.89
C ALA A 70 3.89 21.99 -4.06
N ALA A 71 3.36 20.88 -3.51
CA ALA A 71 4.17 19.92 -2.78
C ALA A 71 5.20 19.23 -3.69
N LEU A 72 4.78 18.84 -4.89
CA LEU A 72 5.62 18.14 -5.86
C LEU A 72 6.73 19.05 -6.41
N ASP A 73 6.42 20.30 -6.75
CA ASP A 73 7.41 21.26 -7.25
C ASP A 73 8.47 21.56 -6.19
N ALA A 74 8.07 21.72 -4.94
CA ALA A 74 8.99 22.00 -3.85
C ALA A 74 9.94 20.83 -3.51
N ILE A 75 9.58 19.59 -3.88
CA ILE A 75 10.46 18.41 -3.72
C ILE A 75 11.27 18.11 -4.99
N GLY A 76 11.23 19.00 -5.99
CA GLY A 76 12.01 18.92 -7.23
C GLY A 76 11.22 18.60 -8.51
N GLY A 77 9.89 18.57 -8.44
CA GLY A 77 8.99 18.34 -9.56
C GLY A 77 8.99 16.92 -10.10
N ILE A 78 7.95 16.57 -10.88
CA ILE A 78 7.75 15.19 -11.37
C ILE A 78 8.94 14.68 -12.22
N LYS A 79 9.62 15.54 -12.97
CA LYS A 79 10.77 15.18 -13.83
C LYS A 79 12.00 14.70 -13.04
N ARG A 80 12.05 14.97 -11.75
CA ARG A 80 13.05 14.36 -10.85
C ARG A 80 12.77 12.84 -10.72
N PHE A 81 11.55 12.46 -10.65
CA PHE A 81 11.09 11.11 -10.29
C PHE A 81 10.81 10.21 -11.50
N VAL A 82 10.35 10.79 -12.61
CA VAL A 82 9.96 10.07 -13.82
C VAL A 82 10.74 10.59 -15.01
N LYS A 83 11.33 9.65 -15.79
CA LYS A 83 12.11 9.96 -16.98
C LYS A 83 11.36 9.52 -18.23
N PRO A 84 11.65 10.16 -19.40
CA PRO A 84 11.07 9.74 -20.67
C PRO A 84 11.33 8.25 -20.97
N GLY A 85 10.29 7.56 -21.41
CA GLY A 85 10.34 6.14 -21.76
C GLY A 85 10.14 5.17 -20.59
N GLU A 86 10.10 5.64 -19.34
CA GLU A 86 9.87 4.78 -18.18
C GLU A 86 8.42 4.32 -18.06
N LYS A 87 8.23 3.12 -17.52
CA LYS A 87 6.93 2.61 -17.06
C LYS A 87 6.75 2.99 -15.60
N VAL A 88 5.60 3.56 -15.28
CA VAL A 88 5.26 4.02 -13.94
C VAL A 88 4.07 3.22 -13.40
N THR A 89 4.19 2.67 -12.20
CA THR A 89 3.07 2.08 -11.49
C THR A 89 2.68 2.96 -10.32
N ILE A 90 1.44 3.42 -10.30
CA ILE A 90 0.84 4.18 -9.21
C ILE A 90 -0.01 3.23 -8.38
N LYS A 91 0.22 3.23 -7.06
CA LYS A 91 -0.58 2.49 -6.09
C LYS A 91 -1.34 3.45 -5.18
N PRO A 92 -2.60 3.78 -5.49
CA PRO A 92 -3.46 4.47 -4.53
C PRO A 92 -3.87 3.51 -3.39
N ASN A 93 -4.68 3.97 -2.47
CA ASN A 93 -5.48 3.12 -1.60
C ASN A 93 -6.86 2.94 -2.24
N ILE A 94 -7.17 1.72 -2.70
CA ILE A 94 -8.49 1.32 -3.20
C ILE A 94 -8.96 0.14 -2.34
N GLY A 95 -9.02 0.37 -1.03
CA GLY A 95 -9.24 -0.71 -0.08
C GLY A 95 -10.70 -1.15 0.04
N TRP A 96 -11.66 -0.24 -0.18
CA TRP A 96 -13.02 -0.39 0.28
C TRP A 96 -14.05 0.07 -0.76
N ASP A 97 -15.24 -0.53 -0.73
CA ASP A 97 -16.39 -0.13 -1.52
C ASP A 97 -17.02 1.13 -0.89
N ARG A 98 -16.37 2.27 -1.09
CA ARG A 98 -16.73 3.58 -0.53
C ARG A 98 -16.66 4.69 -1.57
N THR A 99 -17.42 5.77 -1.32
CA THR A 99 -17.33 6.99 -2.14
C THR A 99 -16.16 7.87 -1.67
N PRO A 100 -15.66 8.80 -2.50
CA PRO A 100 -14.54 9.68 -2.13
C PRO A 100 -14.79 10.50 -0.86
N GLU A 101 -16.05 10.90 -0.59
CA GLU A 101 -16.43 11.71 0.56
C GLU A 101 -16.22 10.95 1.89
N GLN A 102 -16.28 9.63 1.85
CA GLN A 102 -16.12 8.77 3.02
C GLN A 102 -14.67 8.61 3.48
N GLY A 103 -13.68 9.14 2.74
CA GLY A 103 -12.28 9.20 3.14
C GLY A 103 -11.63 7.82 3.38
N ALA A 104 -12.15 6.77 2.75
CA ALA A 104 -11.62 5.41 2.92
C ALA A 104 -10.59 5.03 1.85
N ASP A 105 -10.65 5.66 0.70
CA ASP A 105 -9.80 5.44 -0.47
C ASP A 105 -9.17 6.77 -0.91
N THR A 106 -8.06 6.71 -1.65
CA THR A 106 -7.35 7.90 -2.12
C THR A 106 -8.26 8.77 -2.99
N ASN A 107 -8.13 10.07 -2.88
CA ASN A 107 -8.88 11.03 -3.68
C ASN A 107 -8.63 10.80 -5.18
N PRO A 108 -9.67 10.46 -5.97
CA PRO A 108 -9.51 10.12 -7.38
C PRO A 108 -8.94 11.26 -8.23
N ILE A 109 -9.22 12.52 -7.87
CA ILE A 109 -8.71 13.70 -8.58
C ILE A 109 -7.18 13.75 -8.47
N LEU A 110 -6.61 13.45 -7.29
CA LEU A 110 -5.16 13.41 -7.11
C LEU A 110 -4.50 12.29 -7.92
N VAL A 111 -5.17 11.12 -8.00
CA VAL A 111 -4.67 9.99 -8.79
C VAL A 111 -4.66 10.36 -10.28
N GLY A 112 -5.76 10.93 -10.81
CA GLY A 112 -5.85 11.40 -12.19
C GLY A 112 -4.80 12.44 -12.52
N GLU A 113 -4.56 13.42 -11.63
CA GLU A 113 -3.52 14.43 -11.82
C GLU A 113 -2.12 13.81 -11.83
N MET A 114 -1.81 12.90 -10.91
CA MET A 114 -0.51 12.21 -10.90
C MET A 114 -0.28 11.44 -12.21
N VAL A 115 -1.30 10.80 -12.77
CA VAL A 115 -1.21 10.14 -14.08
C VAL A 115 -0.84 11.14 -15.16
N ARG A 116 -1.55 12.29 -15.24
CA ARG A 116 -1.26 13.36 -16.23
C ARG A 116 0.18 13.88 -16.10
N LEU A 117 0.64 14.11 -14.86
CA LEU A 117 2.00 14.57 -14.58
C LEU A 117 3.07 13.56 -15.03
N CYS A 118 2.86 12.27 -14.77
CA CYS A 118 3.78 11.20 -15.21
C CYS A 118 3.86 11.14 -16.75
N LEU A 119 2.72 11.17 -17.44
CA LEU A 119 2.67 11.18 -18.91
C LEU A 119 3.31 12.45 -19.49
N ALA A 120 3.06 13.63 -18.89
CA ALA A 120 3.69 14.89 -19.28
C ALA A 120 5.21 14.92 -19.04
N ALA A 121 5.72 14.13 -18.08
CA ALA A 121 7.15 13.92 -17.89
C ALA A 121 7.77 12.98 -18.93
N GLY A 122 6.95 12.33 -19.77
CA GLY A 122 7.37 11.45 -20.85
C GLY A 122 7.32 9.96 -20.50
N ALA A 123 6.61 9.55 -19.45
CA ALA A 123 6.41 8.14 -19.16
C ALA A 123 5.82 7.41 -20.38
N ALA A 124 6.38 6.24 -20.73
CA ALA A 124 5.89 5.43 -21.84
C ALA A 124 4.52 4.79 -21.51
N GLU A 125 4.30 4.50 -20.24
CA GLU A 125 3.07 3.89 -19.74
C GLU A 125 2.88 4.27 -18.27
N VAL A 126 1.64 4.53 -17.88
CA VAL A 126 1.24 4.69 -16.48
C VAL A 126 0.19 3.63 -16.14
N MET A 127 0.46 2.84 -15.12
CA MET A 127 -0.43 1.82 -14.61
C MET A 127 -0.98 2.21 -13.24
N VAL A 128 -2.23 1.86 -12.96
CA VAL A 128 -2.86 2.06 -11.64
C VAL A 128 -3.44 0.73 -11.17
N SER A 129 -3.07 0.29 -9.97
CA SER A 129 -3.61 -0.92 -9.37
C SER A 129 -3.54 -0.89 -7.83
N ASP A 130 -4.35 -1.75 -7.21
CA ASP A 130 -4.35 -2.06 -5.77
C ASP A 130 -5.06 -3.40 -5.56
N ILE A 131 -4.81 -4.09 -4.43
CA ILE A 131 -5.63 -5.25 -4.03
C ILE A 131 -6.56 -4.82 -2.89
N PRO A 132 -7.86 -4.63 -3.17
CA PRO A 132 -8.85 -4.25 -2.18
C PRO A 132 -9.08 -5.31 -1.08
N CYS A 133 -9.74 -4.89 -0.01
CA CYS A 133 -10.31 -5.80 1.00
C CYS A 133 -11.75 -6.21 0.67
N HIS A 134 -12.46 -5.40 -0.11
CA HIS A 134 -13.78 -5.71 -0.66
C HIS A 134 -13.68 -6.14 -2.13
N TYR A 135 -14.83 -6.43 -2.75
CA TYR A 135 -14.90 -6.87 -4.15
C TYR A 135 -14.29 -5.82 -5.10
N ALA A 136 -13.19 -6.16 -5.73
CA ALA A 136 -12.35 -5.23 -6.47
C ALA A 136 -13.12 -4.37 -7.52
N PRO A 137 -13.97 -4.93 -8.40
CA PRO A 137 -14.67 -4.12 -9.38
C PRO A 137 -15.52 -3.00 -8.78
N ARG A 138 -16.13 -3.24 -7.60
CA ARG A 138 -16.92 -2.22 -6.91
C ARG A 138 -16.04 -1.16 -6.23
N CYS A 139 -14.93 -1.57 -5.61
CA CYS A 139 -13.99 -0.63 -4.99
C CYS A 139 -13.42 0.34 -6.04
N PHE A 140 -12.95 -0.18 -7.16
CA PHE A 140 -12.38 0.62 -8.24
C PHE A 140 -13.38 1.59 -8.87
N LEU A 141 -14.63 1.16 -9.05
CA LEU A 141 -15.70 2.01 -9.61
C LEU A 141 -16.14 3.06 -8.59
N ARG A 142 -16.49 2.63 -7.37
CA ARG A 142 -17.15 3.50 -6.39
C ARG A 142 -16.22 4.55 -5.79
N SER A 143 -14.92 4.26 -5.69
CA SER A 143 -13.91 5.24 -5.30
C SER A 143 -13.72 6.33 -6.35
N GLY A 144 -14.20 6.14 -7.59
CA GLY A 144 -13.97 7.03 -8.73
C GLY A 144 -12.54 6.98 -9.27
N ILE A 145 -11.65 6.21 -8.65
CA ILE A 145 -10.23 6.15 -9.04
C ILE A 145 -10.05 5.56 -10.43
N LYS A 146 -10.81 4.50 -10.76
CA LYS A 146 -10.75 3.90 -12.10
C LYS A 146 -11.06 4.94 -13.17
N ASP A 147 -12.18 5.63 -13.04
CA ASP A 147 -12.66 6.56 -14.06
C ASP A 147 -11.71 7.75 -14.24
N GLU A 148 -11.22 8.35 -13.15
CA GLU A 148 -10.28 9.47 -13.23
C GLU A 148 -8.90 9.05 -13.75
N ALA A 149 -8.41 7.87 -13.39
CA ALA A 149 -7.14 7.36 -13.89
C ALA A 149 -7.19 7.02 -15.38
N GLU A 150 -8.25 6.33 -15.84
CA GLU A 150 -8.46 6.02 -17.27
C GLU A 150 -8.67 7.28 -18.12
N LYS A 151 -9.45 8.24 -17.64
CA LYS A 151 -9.64 9.55 -18.26
C LYS A 151 -8.32 10.33 -18.39
N ALA A 152 -7.42 10.16 -17.43
CA ALA A 152 -6.09 10.76 -17.46
C ALA A 152 -5.10 10.03 -18.38
N GLY A 153 -5.43 8.84 -18.88
CA GLY A 153 -4.61 8.05 -19.82
C GLY A 153 -3.89 6.86 -19.19
N ALA A 154 -4.17 6.48 -17.95
CA ALA A 154 -3.59 5.29 -17.34
C ALA A 154 -4.26 4.00 -17.81
N LYS A 155 -3.51 2.90 -17.73
CA LYS A 155 -4.07 1.55 -17.74
C LYS A 155 -4.42 1.15 -16.31
N VAL A 156 -5.69 0.87 -16.05
CA VAL A 156 -6.14 0.41 -14.73
C VAL A 156 -6.25 -1.11 -14.73
N PHE A 157 -5.51 -1.74 -13.83
CA PHE A 157 -5.53 -3.20 -13.68
C PHE A 157 -6.27 -3.60 -12.40
N LEU A 158 -7.35 -4.39 -12.57
CA LEU A 158 -7.97 -5.07 -11.44
C LEU A 158 -7.09 -6.28 -11.07
N PRO A 159 -6.87 -6.52 -9.76
CA PRO A 159 -6.00 -7.62 -9.32
C PRO A 159 -6.59 -8.99 -9.70
N ARG A 160 -5.74 -9.90 -10.19
CA ARG A 160 -6.08 -11.28 -10.50
C ARG A 160 -4.98 -12.19 -9.95
N GLU A 161 -5.32 -13.38 -9.47
CA GLU A 161 -4.36 -14.36 -8.94
C GLU A 161 -3.29 -14.75 -9.98
N GLU A 162 -3.64 -14.77 -11.27
CA GLU A 162 -2.70 -15.06 -12.36
C GLU A 162 -1.60 -14.00 -12.56
N ASP A 163 -1.82 -12.79 -12.01
CA ASP A 163 -0.86 -11.68 -12.04
C ASP A 163 0.01 -11.65 -10.78
N GLU A 164 -0.14 -12.62 -9.87
CA GLU A 164 0.65 -12.71 -8.64
C GLU A 164 1.92 -13.54 -8.84
N LEU A 165 3.04 -13.01 -8.40
CA LEU A 165 4.33 -13.71 -8.34
C LEU A 165 4.60 -14.13 -6.90
N GLN A 166 5.04 -15.37 -6.68
CA GLN A 166 5.59 -15.78 -5.38
C GLN A 166 6.97 -15.16 -5.20
N VAL A 167 7.12 -14.28 -4.24
CA VAL A 167 8.33 -13.48 -4.04
C VAL A 167 8.91 -13.76 -2.65
N ASP A 168 10.21 -13.98 -2.56
CA ASP A 168 10.92 -14.06 -1.30
C ASP A 168 11.21 -12.64 -0.79
N ILE A 169 10.41 -12.20 0.17
CA ILE A 169 10.51 -10.88 0.82
C ILE A 169 11.66 -10.83 1.81
N GLN A 170 12.12 -11.99 2.32
CA GLN A 170 13.20 -12.13 3.31
C GLN A 170 12.96 -11.35 4.63
N GLY A 171 11.70 -11.09 4.95
CA GLY A 171 11.32 -10.45 6.20
C GLY A 171 11.31 -11.42 7.39
N GLN A 172 11.13 -10.87 8.58
CA GLN A 172 11.00 -11.67 9.80
C GLN A 172 9.65 -12.41 9.86
N MET A 173 8.59 -11.76 9.40
CA MET A 173 7.23 -12.29 9.33
C MET A 173 6.81 -12.63 7.90
N LEU A 174 7.24 -11.83 6.93
CA LEU A 174 6.97 -12.02 5.52
C LEU A 174 8.18 -12.70 4.86
N THR A 175 8.13 -14.02 4.70
CA THR A 175 9.16 -14.76 3.97
C THR A 175 8.81 -14.85 2.49
N VAL A 176 8.06 -15.86 2.04
CA VAL A 176 7.57 -15.97 0.67
C VAL A 176 6.12 -15.57 0.62
N TRP A 177 5.78 -14.63 -0.27
CA TRP A 177 4.43 -14.11 -0.37
C TRP A 177 4.03 -13.77 -1.81
N PRO A 178 2.74 -13.95 -2.21
CA PRO A 178 2.28 -13.52 -3.51
C PRO A 178 2.22 -11.99 -3.60
N VAL A 179 2.84 -11.43 -4.63
CA VAL A 179 2.89 -9.98 -4.91
C VAL A 179 2.45 -9.75 -6.36
N LEU A 180 1.60 -8.75 -6.61
CA LEU A 180 1.22 -8.37 -7.97
C LEU A 180 2.45 -7.94 -8.76
N ARG A 181 2.68 -8.60 -9.93
CA ARG A 181 3.84 -8.35 -10.80
C ARG A 181 4.00 -6.90 -11.21
N HIS A 182 2.90 -6.16 -11.39
CA HIS A 182 2.90 -4.76 -11.81
C HIS A 182 3.66 -3.83 -10.86
N PHE A 183 3.81 -4.21 -9.59
CA PHE A 183 4.58 -3.44 -8.60
C PHE A 183 6.07 -3.81 -8.57
N ILE A 184 6.47 -4.89 -9.26
CA ILE A 184 7.85 -5.34 -9.32
C ILE A 184 8.43 -5.11 -10.72
N GLU A 185 7.60 -5.31 -11.76
CA GLU A 185 7.99 -5.22 -13.17
C GLU A 185 7.70 -3.82 -13.74
N THR A 186 8.14 -2.79 -13.05
CA THR A 186 7.99 -1.38 -13.41
C THR A 186 9.33 -0.67 -13.24
N ASP A 187 9.49 0.52 -13.84
CA ASP A 187 10.70 1.33 -13.69
C ASP A 187 10.57 2.31 -12.51
N ARG A 188 9.33 2.77 -12.23
CA ARG A 188 9.00 3.68 -11.13
C ARG A 188 7.75 3.23 -10.41
N PHE A 189 7.79 3.36 -9.09
CA PHE A 189 6.68 3.03 -8.21
C PHE A 189 6.30 4.24 -7.36
N ILE A 190 5.09 4.77 -7.57
CA ILE A 190 4.53 5.89 -6.79
C ILE A 190 3.47 5.34 -5.85
N ASN A 191 3.69 5.49 -4.55
CA ASN A 191 2.76 5.08 -3.50
C ASN A 191 1.88 6.28 -3.11
N MET A 192 0.56 6.17 -3.31
CA MET A 192 -0.41 7.24 -3.02
C MET A 192 -1.39 6.82 -1.92
N PRO A 193 -0.97 6.77 -0.65
CA PRO A 193 -1.83 6.45 0.48
C PRO A 193 -2.83 7.56 0.78
N ILE A 194 -3.94 7.19 1.45
CA ILE A 194 -4.78 8.14 2.19
C ILE A 194 -4.47 8.04 3.68
N VAL A 195 -4.55 9.17 4.39
CA VAL A 195 -4.46 9.18 5.87
C VAL A 195 -5.78 8.75 6.47
N LYS A 196 -5.78 7.65 7.22
CA LYS A 196 -6.96 7.18 7.93
C LYS A 196 -6.65 6.40 9.19
N ASN A 197 -7.57 6.45 10.15
CA ASN A 197 -7.54 5.60 11.33
C ASN A 197 -7.53 4.12 10.94
N HIS A 198 -6.86 3.30 11.75
CA HIS A 198 -6.84 1.85 11.61
C HIS A 198 -6.81 1.19 12.98
N SER A 199 -7.76 0.31 13.26
CA SER A 199 -7.96 -0.32 14.58
C SER A 199 -6.71 -1.06 15.10
N LEU A 200 -5.94 -1.71 14.23
CA LEU A 200 -4.79 -2.52 14.61
C LEU A 200 -3.46 -1.77 14.49
N SER A 201 -3.17 -1.13 13.35
CA SER A 201 -1.93 -0.39 13.11
C SER A 201 -1.97 1.08 13.56
N ARG A 202 -3.06 1.52 14.21
CA ARG A 202 -3.40 2.89 14.60
C ARG A 202 -3.64 3.83 13.42
N CYS A 203 -2.83 3.78 12.39
CA CYS A 203 -3.00 4.58 11.17
C CYS A 203 -2.73 3.76 9.90
N THR A 204 -3.31 4.20 8.81
CA THR A 204 -2.89 3.89 7.44
C THR A 204 -2.29 5.15 6.87
N VAL A 205 -1.03 5.07 6.43
CA VAL A 205 -0.31 6.04 5.63
C VAL A 205 0.54 5.26 4.61
N GLY A 206 1.76 5.67 4.30
CA GLY A 206 2.59 5.11 3.24
C GLY A 206 2.94 3.64 3.41
N MET A 207 3.58 3.28 4.52
CA MET A 207 4.05 1.90 4.73
C MET A 207 2.90 0.90 4.85
N LYS A 208 1.82 1.24 5.58
CA LYS A 208 0.65 0.35 5.66
C LYS A 208 -0.10 0.23 4.34
N ASN A 209 -0.06 1.26 3.48
CA ASN A 209 -0.67 1.21 2.14
C ASN A 209 -0.02 0.14 1.25
N LEU A 210 1.23 -0.21 1.46
CA LEU A 210 1.93 -1.25 0.70
C LEU A 210 1.24 -2.63 0.78
N TYR A 211 0.44 -2.90 1.81
CA TYR A 211 -0.32 -4.16 1.89
C TYR A 211 -1.17 -4.46 0.66
N GLY A 212 -1.61 -3.44 -0.06
CA GLY A 212 -2.39 -3.61 -1.28
C GLY A 212 -1.59 -4.12 -2.50
N ILE A 213 -0.29 -4.37 -2.37
CA ILE A 213 0.47 -5.10 -3.41
C ILE A 213 0.48 -6.61 -3.18
N LEU A 214 0.07 -7.06 -1.98
CA LEU A 214 0.13 -8.45 -1.55
C LEU A 214 -1.18 -9.17 -1.87
N GLY A 215 -1.08 -10.29 -2.57
CA GLY A 215 -2.15 -11.25 -2.74
C GLY A 215 -2.33 -12.19 -1.54
N GLY A 216 -2.95 -13.34 -1.79
CA GLY A 216 -3.14 -14.37 -0.78
C GLY A 216 -3.98 -13.96 0.43
N ASN A 217 -3.84 -14.70 1.53
CA ASN A 217 -4.61 -14.46 2.77
C ASN A 217 -3.92 -13.43 3.68
N ARG A 218 -4.15 -12.16 3.42
CA ARG A 218 -3.56 -11.03 4.18
C ARG A 218 -4.00 -10.93 5.63
N SER A 219 -5.05 -11.66 6.07
CA SER A 219 -5.47 -11.64 7.48
C SER A 219 -4.39 -12.19 8.42
N GLN A 220 -3.54 -13.09 7.94
CA GLN A 220 -2.40 -13.63 8.71
C GLN A 220 -1.38 -12.55 9.09
N LEU A 221 -1.24 -11.50 8.28
CA LEU A 221 -0.31 -10.39 8.50
C LEU A 221 -0.69 -9.51 9.70
N HIS A 222 -1.93 -9.64 10.18
CA HIS A 222 -2.41 -8.85 11.31
C HIS A 222 -1.98 -9.40 12.67
N GLN A 223 -1.42 -10.61 12.74
CA GLN A 223 -0.95 -11.22 13.99
C GLN A 223 0.27 -10.48 14.57
N GLN A 224 1.18 -10.01 13.70
CA GLN A 224 2.31 -9.16 14.06
C GLN A 224 2.39 -8.00 13.04
N ILE A 225 1.36 -7.17 13.08
CA ILE A 225 1.12 -6.17 12.03
C ILE A 225 2.26 -5.18 11.86
N ASP A 226 2.87 -4.73 12.96
CA ASP A 226 3.96 -3.74 12.90
C ASP A 226 5.20 -4.33 12.20
N GLN A 227 5.58 -5.56 12.52
CA GLN A 227 6.71 -6.22 11.87
C GLN A 227 6.41 -6.52 10.41
N SER A 228 5.21 -7.00 10.09
CA SER A 228 4.83 -7.28 8.71
C SER A 228 4.82 -6.03 7.82
N ILE A 229 4.43 -4.87 8.37
CA ILE A 229 4.52 -3.57 7.67
C ILE A 229 5.98 -3.23 7.38
N VAL A 230 6.87 -3.39 8.36
CA VAL A 230 8.29 -3.07 8.22
C VAL A 230 9.00 -4.01 7.26
N ASP A 231 8.70 -5.31 7.30
CA ASP A 231 9.23 -6.29 6.36
C ASP A 231 8.92 -5.88 4.92
N LEU A 232 7.66 -5.52 4.66
CA LEU A 232 7.22 -5.10 3.34
C LEU A 232 7.84 -3.76 2.90
N ALA A 233 7.92 -2.78 3.81
CA ALA A 233 8.54 -1.49 3.54
C ALA A 233 10.08 -1.60 3.33
N THR A 234 10.70 -2.63 3.88
CA THR A 234 12.11 -2.97 3.63
C THR A 234 12.28 -3.60 2.25
N PHE A 235 11.36 -4.50 1.87
CA PHE A 235 11.39 -5.21 0.60
C PHE A 235 11.17 -4.28 -0.59
N ILE A 236 10.16 -3.38 -0.53
CA ILE A 236 9.82 -2.48 -1.63
C ILE A 236 9.88 -1.03 -1.19
N LYS A 237 10.75 -0.25 -1.85
CA LYS A 237 10.93 1.17 -1.58
C LYS A 237 10.39 2.00 -2.74
N PRO A 238 9.34 2.82 -2.53
CA PRO A 238 8.76 3.61 -3.61
C PRO A 238 9.68 4.73 -4.08
N THR A 239 9.51 5.13 -5.34
CA THR A 239 10.15 6.31 -5.93
C THR A 239 9.70 7.59 -5.22
N LEU A 240 8.41 7.66 -4.91
CA LEU A 240 7.76 8.81 -4.28
C LEU A 240 6.57 8.31 -3.47
N VAL A 241 6.35 8.91 -2.32
CA VAL A 241 5.12 8.76 -1.52
C VAL A 241 4.33 10.06 -1.63
N VAL A 242 3.07 9.97 -2.09
CA VAL A 242 2.15 11.10 -2.19
C VAL A 242 0.98 10.84 -1.25
N VAL A 243 1.02 11.44 -0.09
CA VAL A 243 0.03 11.21 0.95
C VAL A 243 -1.17 12.14 0.73
N ASP A 244 -2.32 11.53 0.53
CA ASP A 244 -3.61 12.22 0.52
C ASP A 244 -4.10 12.45 1.96
N ALA A 245 -4.11 13.70 2.38
CA ALA A 245 -4.76 14.19 3.59
C ALA A 245 -5.79 15.27 3.24
N THR A 246 -6.42 15.18 2.06
CA THR A 246 -7.50 16.10 1.69
C THR A 246 -8.73 15.86 2.55
N ARG A 247 -9.01 14.58 2.80
CA ARG A 247 -10.03 14.06 3.73
C ARG A 247 -9.37 13.02 4.63
N VAL A 248 -9.49 13.18 5.92
CA VAL A 248 -8.87 12.30 6.91
C VAL A 248 -9.95 11.59 7.71
N MET A 249 -10.03 10.29 7.58
CA MET A 249 -10.93 9.47 8.40
C MET A 249 -10.32 9.28 9.79
N VAL A 250 -10.83 9.99 10.80
CA VAL A 250 -10.29 9.99 12.16
C VAL A 250 -10.87 8.90 13.06
N LYS A 251 -12.00 8.28 12.68
CA LYS A 251 -12.67 7.19 13.40
C LYS A 251 -13.23 6.17 12.44
N GLY A 252 -13.65 5.01 12.95
CA GLY A 252 -14.32 3.97 12.16
C GLY A 252 -13.47 3.27 11.11
N GLY A 253 -12.17 3.59 11.04
CA GLY A 253 -11.26 2.98 10.06
C GLY A 253 -10.83 1.56 10.41
N PRO A 254 -10.32 0.82 9.39
CA PRO A 254 -9.97 1.30 8.06
C PRO A 254 -11.13 1.32 7.04
N THR A 255 -12.32 0.76 7.37
CA THR A 255 -13.45 0.58 6.45
C THR A 255 -14.29 1.85 6.31
N GLY A 256 -14.46 2.60 7.40
CA GLY A 256 -15.25 3.81 7.43
C GLY A 256 -16.73 3.61 7.06
N GLY A 257 -17.38 4.67 6.64
CA GLY A 257 -18.76 4.68 6.15
C GLY A 257 -19.56 5.90 6.59
N SER A 258 -19.30 6.45 7.79
CA SER A 258 -19.91 7.70 8.25
C SER A 258 -19.10 8.91 7.78
N LEU A 259 -19.79 9.94 7.31
CA LEU A 259 -19.16 11.24 6.98
C LEU A 259 -18.76 12.01 8.24
N ASP A 260 -19.40 11.73 9.39
CA ASP A 260 -19.07 12.37 10.68
C ASP A 260 -17.69 11.93 11.21
N ASP A 261 -17.13 10.85 10.66
CA ASP A 261 -15.80 10.35 11.01
C ASP A 261 -14.69 10.96 10.14
N VAL A 262 -15.02 11.89 9.22
CA VAL A 262 -14.11 12.44 8.23
C VAL A 262 -13.89 13.93 8.47
N LEU A 263 -12.62 14.33 8.63
CA LEU A 263 -12.21 15.73 8.69
C LEU A 263 -11.70 16.20 7.32
N ILE A 264 -12.03 17.44 6.97
CA ILE A 264 -11.53 18.09 5.75
C ILE A 264 -10.24 18.83 6.12
N GLU A 265 -9.11 18.30 5.69
CA GLU A 265 -7.78 18.85 5.96
C GLU A 265 -7.16 19.59 4.77
N ASN A 266 -7.68 19.33 3.56
CA ASN A 266 -7.22 20.00 2.32
C ASN A 266 -5.71 19.96 2.13
N SER A 267 -5.05 18.91 2.56
CA SER A 267 -3.60 18.79 2.57
C SER A 267 -3.13 17.64 1.69
N VAL A 268 -2.01 17.85 0.99
CA VAL A 268 -1.29 16.83 0.21
C VAL A 268 0.17 16.88 0.62
N MET A 269 0.79 15.70 0.82
CA MET A 269 2.18 15.63 1.21
C MET A 269 2.97 14.74 0.24
N CYS A 270 4.08 15.27 -0.28
CA CYS A 270 5.04 14.52 -1.09
C CYS A 270 6.29 14.18 -0.27
N ALA A 271 6.76 12.95 -0.31
CA ALA A 271 7.92 12.50 0.45
C ALA A 271 8.77 11.48 -0.29
N THR A 272 10.09 11.55 -0.10
CA THR A 272 11.06 10.51 -0.47
C THR A 272 11.47 9.64 0.72
N ASP A 273 11.07 10.02 1.93
CA ASP A 273 11.26 9.27 3.17
C ASP A 273 9.90 8.78 3.66
N GLN A 274 9.64 7.47 3.56
CA GLN A 274 8.35 6.89 3.92
C GLN A 274 8.09 6.88 5.44
N VAL A 275 9.15 6.82 6.26
CA VAL A 275 9.01 6.87 7.74
C VAL A 275 8.62 8.28 8.17
N ALA A 276 9.28 9.30 7.64
CA ALA A 276 8.95 10.69 7.88
C ALA A 276 7.53 11.03 7.41
N ALA A 277 7.11 10.49 6.25
CA ALA A 277 5.75 10.63 5.74
C ALA A 277 4.71 10.03 6.70
N ASP A 278 4.96 8.82 7.20
CA ASP A 278 4.05 8.14 8.13
C ASP A 278 4.04 8.83 9.50
N ALA A 279 5.18 9.31 10.00
CA ALA A 279 5.26 10.06 11.25
C ALA A 279 4.44 11.36 11.19
N ARG A 280 4.58 12.14 10.11
CA ARG A 280 3.76 13.35 9.90
C ARG A 280 2.28 13.03 9.65
N GLY A 281 2.03 11.95 8.88
CA GLY A 281 0.67 11.48 8.59
C GLY A 281 -0.10 11.07 9.85
N ALA A 282 0.56 10.45 10.83
CA ALA A 282 -0.04 10.06 12.10
C ALA A 282 -0.56 11.26 12.91
N GLU A 283 0.07 12.43 12.79
CA GLU A 283 -0.36 13.65 13.51
C GLU A 283 -1.75 14.13 13.05
N PHE A 284 -2.18 13.91 11.80
CA PHE A 284 -3.54 14.18 11.35
C PHE A 284 -4.61 13.38 12.11
N LEU A 285 -4.19 12.27 12.71
CA LEU A 285 -5.05 11.39 13.52
C LEU A 285 -4.89 11.65 15.03
N GLY A 286 -4.19 12.70 15.41
CA GLY A 286 -3.88 13.02 16.81
C GLY A 286 -2.88 12.06 17.45
N ALA A 287 -2.12 11.29 16.65
CA ALA A 287 -1.11 10.34 17.12
C ALA A 287 0.30 10.87 16.84
N GLU A 288 1.19 10.71 17.82
CA GLU A 288 2.62 10.97 17.62
C GLU A 288 3.27 9.76 16.92
N GLY A 289 4.04 9.97 15.85
CA GLY A 289 4.75 8.90 15.15
C GLY A 289 5.58 8.00 16.08
N ALA A 290 6.19 8.58 17.10
CA ALA A 290 6.94 7.88 18.14
C ALA A 290 6.09 6.93 19.02
N LYS A 291 4.77 6.98 18.92
CA LYS A 291 3.83 6.09 19.62
C LYS A 291 3.17 5.05 18.70
N VAL A 292 3.54 5.02 17.43
CA VAL A 292 3.02 4.08 16.42
C VAL A 292 4.07 2.99 16.17
N GLY A 293 3.73 1.74 16.46
CA GLY A 293 4.68 0.62 16.52
C GLY A 293 5.48 0.42 15.23
N HIS A 294 4.82 0.33 14.07
CA HIS A 294 5.51 0.12 12.80
C HIS A 294 6.40 1.32 12.38
N ILE A 295 6.03 2.57 12.73
CA ILE A 295 6.83 3.75 12.42
C ILE A 295 8.14 3.72 13.22
N VAL A 296 8.03 3.46 14.54
CA VAL A 296 9.21 3.35 15.43
C VAL A 296 10.11 2.19 14.98
N LEU A 297 9.52 1.05 14.63
CA LEU A 297 10.27 -0.12 14.21
C LEU A 297 10.98 0.12 12.87
N ALA A 298 10.32 0.78 11.91
CA ALA A 298 10.89 1.15 10.63
C ALA A 298 12.07 2.12 10.77
N ALA A 299 11.94 3.14 11.63
CA ALA A 299 13.05 4.06 11.94
C ALA A 299 14.24 3.32 12.55
N LYS A 300 14.00 2.44 13.54
CA LYS A 300 15.05 1.59 14.13
C LYS A 300 15.73 0.68 13.12
N SER A 301 15.02 0.26 12.08
CA SER A 301 15.54 -0.56 10.98
C SER A 301 16.27 0.27 9.90
N GLY A 302 16.40 1.57 10.08
CA GLY A 302 17.12 2.46 9.14
C GLY A 302 16.36 2.75 7.84
N LEU A 303 15.03 2.60 7.82
CA LEU A 303 14.20 2.86 6.63
C LEU A 303 13.91 4.33 6.39
N GLY A 304 14.13 5.19 7.38
CA GLY A 304 13.90 6.62 7.29
C GLY A 304 13.94 7.31 8.66
N GLU A 305 13.59 8.59 8.67
CA GLU A 305 13.71 9.47 9.83
C GLU A 305 12.40 9.58 10.61
N LEU A 306 12.43 9.24 11.90
CA LEU A 306 11.26 9.32 12.78
C LEU A 306 10.86 10.78 13.06
N ASP A 307 11.84 11.63 13.31
CA ASP A 307 11.62 13.08 13.38
C ASP A 307 11.60 13.65 11.96
N TYR A 308 10.41 13.75 11.39
CA TYR A 308 10.25 14.24 10.03
C TYR A 308 10.76 15.69 9.84
N ARG A 309 10.88 16.48 10.92
CA ARG A 309 11.45 17.82 10.86
C ARG A 309 12.95 17.77 10.59
N ALA A 310 13.63 16.80 11.17
CA ALA A 310 15.06 16.53 10.89
C ALA A 310 15.28 16.01 9.46
N ALA A 311 14.27 15.42 8.82
CA ALA A 311 14.31 15.00 7.42
C ALA A 311 14.25 16.16 6.40
N GLY A 312 14.23 17.42 6.85
CA GLY A 312 14.09 18.57 5.95
C GLY A 312 12.63 18.82 5.56
N TYR A 313 11.75 18.92 6.55
CA TYR A 313 10.33 19.21 6.37
C TYR A 313 10.09 20.65 5.90
N LYS A 314 9.17 20.78 4.92
CA LYS A 314 8.66 22.08 4.46
C LYS A 314 7.14 22.07 4.42
N GLU A 315 6.52 23.16 4.84
CA GLU A 315 5.08 23.37 4.77
C GLU A 315 4.76 24.57 3.88
N ILE A 316 3.73 24.44 3.04
CA ILE A 316 3.24 25.46 2.10
C ILE A 316 1.74 25.62 2.37
N ILE A 317 1.33 26.82 2.71
CA ILE A 317 -0.08 27.18 2.89
C ILE A 317 -0.40 28.25 1.83
N SER A 318 -1.37 27.96 0.96
CA SER A 318 -1.75 28.81 -0.18
C SER A 318 -3.27 28.90 -0.31
#